data_0fbecd7e56131624681548dc6c8a172b
#
_entry.id   0fbecd7e56131624681548dc6c8a172b
#
_cell.length_a   1.000
_cell.length_b   1.000
_cell.length_c   1.000
_cell.angle_alpha   90.00
_cell.angle_beta   90.00
_cell.angle_gamma   90.00
#
_symmetry.space_group_name_H-M   'P 1'
#
loop_
_entity.id
_entity.type
_entity.pdbx_description
1 polymer ?
#
loop_
_entity_poly.entity_id
_entity_poly.type
_entity_poly.pdbx_seq_one_letter_code
_entity_poly.pdbx_strand_id
1 'polypeptide(L)'
;MKVDGEKVLYQKIGVTIRELALSLLSKNVGERIQSISRYQEEFQVSRGTIQNAICYLKEVRAVELVSCGHLGTFIEKIDYEKLQECCLTQGLMGIMPLPYSLIYEGMATAMYEQLKDLRFNMAYVRGAIGRIELVESGAYH
;
A
#
# COMPACT_ATOMS: atom_id res chain seq x y z
N MET A 1 -12.06 -22.93 -14.27
CA MET A 1 -12.00 -23.04 -12.79
C MET A 1 -10.62 -22.76 -12.19
N LYS A 2 -9.53 -22.97 -12.88
CA LYS A 2 -8.19 -22.57 -12.37
C LYS A 2 -7.92 -21.05 -12.32
N VAL A 3 -8.66 -20.28 -13.08
CA VAL A 3 -8.43 -18.82 -13.24
C VAL A 3 -8.78 -18.01 -12.00
N ASP A 4 -9.79 -18.43 -11.23
CA ASP A 4 -10.23 -17.70 -10.05
C ASP A 4 -9.29 -17.86 -8.85
N GLY A 5 -8.69 -19.03 -8.67
CA GLY A 5 -7.74 -19.29 -7.61
C GLY A 5 -6.43 -18.50 -7.76
N GLU A 6 -5.90 -18.42 -8.98
CA GLU A 6 -4.71 -17.63 -9.28
C GLU A 6 -4.97 -16.12 -9.10
N LYS A 7 -6.11 -15.64 -9.56
CA LYS A 7 -6.49 -14.23 -9.41
C LYS A 7 -6.62 -13.82 -7.94
N VAL A 8 -7.23 -14.68 -7.10
CA VAL A 8 -7.33 -14.46 -5.65
C VAL A 8 -5.95 -14.48 -4.99
N LEU A 9 -5.05 -15.36 -5.43
CA LEU A 9 -3.69 -15.43 -4.94
C LEU A 9 -2.89 -14.18 -5.28
N TYR A 10 -2.96 -13.71 -6.52
CA TYR A 10 -2.33 -12.45 -6.95
C TYR A 10 -2.86 -11.24 -6.19
N GLN A 11 -4.16 -11.18 -5.92
CA GLN A 11 -4.75 -10.13 -5.10
C GLN A 11 -4.24 -10.17 -3.66
N LYS A 12 -4.14 -11.35 -3.06
CA LYS A 12 -3.59 -11.52 -1.70
C LYS A 12 -2.14 -11.07 -1.59
N ILE A 13 -1.30 -11.44 -2.56
CA ILE A 13 0.11 -11.02 -2.59
C ILE A 13 0.19 -9.51 -2.78
N GLY A 14 -0.59 -8.92 -3.67
CA GLY A 14 -0.65 -7.47 -3.91
C GLY A 14 -1.03 -6.67 -2.67
N VAL A 15 -2.06 -7.11 -1.94
CA VAL A 15 -2.48 -6.49 -0.68
C VAL A 15 -1.38 -6.62 0.38
N THR A 16 -0.74 -7.77 0.48
CA THR A 16 0.35 -8.02 1.44
C THR A 16 1.57 -7.15 1.15
N ILE A 17 1.95 -6.99 -0.12
CA ILE A 17 3.04 -6.09 -0.53
C ILE A 17 2.72 -4.66 -0.11
N ARG A 18 1.49 -4.20 -0.34
CA ARG A 18 1.03 -2.87 0.06
C ARG A 18 1.12 -2.66 1.58
N GLU A 19 0.56 -3.58 2.37
CA GLU A 19 0.57 -3.49 3.83
C GLU A 19 2.00 -3.51 4.39
N LEU A 20 2.84 -4.38 3.84
CA LEU A 20 4.25 -4.45 4.22
C LEU A 20 5.00 -3.16 3.86
N ALA A 21 4.79 -2.62 2.67
CA ALA A 21 5.39 -1.35 2.24
C ALA A 21 4.93 -0.19 3.13
N LEU A 22 3.65 -0.12 3.50
CA LEU A 22 3.13 0.87 4.46
C LEU A 22 3.81 0.75 5.83
N SER A 23 3.98 -0.46 6.32
CA SER A 23 4.70 -0.71 7.58
C SER A 23 6.15 -0.21 7.52
N LEU A 24 6.82 -0.39 6.39
CA LEU A 24 8.21 0.04 6.20
C LEU A 24 8.37 1.55 5.98
N LEU A 25 7.35 2.24 5.47
CA LEU A 25 7.38 3.70 5.30
C LEU A 25 7.55 4.45 6.63
N SER A 26 7.11 3.87 7.74
CA SER A 26 7.27 4.44 9.08
C SER A 26 8.62 4.09 9.73
N LYS A 27 9.44 3.30 9.08
CA LYS A 27 10.72 2.82 9.57
C LYS A 27 11.89 3.64 9.03
N ASN A 28 13.01 3.56 9.74
CA ASN A 28 14.27 4.18 9.34
C ASN A 28 15.35 3.13 9.07
N VAL A 29 16.38 3.53 8.34
CA VAL A 29 17.59 2.71 8.16
C VAL A 29 18.20 2.37 9.52
N GLY A 30 18.58 1.11 9.71
CA GLY A 30 19.12 0.59 10.96
C GLY A 30 18.07 0.03 11.91
N GLU A 31 16.78 0.25 11.65
CA GLU A 31 15.71 -0.34 12.46
C GLU A 31 15.48 -1.81 12.11
N ARG A 32 15.04 -2.56 13.11
CA ARG A 32 14.63 -3.95 12.95
C ARG A 32 13.22 -4.02 12.39
N ILE A 33 13.02 -4.89 11.41
CA ILE A 33 11.68 -5.24 10.94
C ILE A 33 11.04 -6.28 11.87
N GLN A 34 9.73 -6.42 11.81
CA GLN A 34 9.03 -7.46 12.56
C GLN A 34 9.40 -8.86 12.03
N SER A 35 9.25 -9.88 12.89
CA SER A 35 9.40 -11.27 12.47
C SER A 35 8.31 -11.66 11.48
N ILE A 36 8.59 -12.65 10.65
CA ILE A 36 7.61 -13.19 9.69
C ILE A 36 6.35 -13.67 10.43
N SER A 37 6.50 -14.32 11.57
CA SER A 37 5.37 -14.79 12.38
C SER A 37 4.47 -13.66 12.82
N ARG A 38 5.04 -12.52 13.18
CA ARG A 38 4.29 -11.34 13.60
C ARG A 38 3.54 -10.68 12.43
N TYR A 39 4.18 -10.60 11.27
CA TYR A 39 3.48 -10.16 10.05
C TYR A 39 2.35 -11.10 9.65
N GLN A 40 2.52 -12.42 9.83
CA GLN A 40 1.45 -13.38 9.59
C GLN A 40 0.21 -13.14 10.46
N GLU A 41 0.43 -12.86 11.74
CA GLU A 41 -0.65 -12.53 12.68
C GLU A 41 -1.33 -11.21 12.34
N GLU A 42 -0.54 -10.18 12.03
CA GLU A 42 -1.04 -8.85 11.73
C GLU A 42 -1.81 -8.79 10.41
N PHE A 43 -1.28 -9.41 9.35
CA PHE A 43 -1.88 -9.35 8.01
C PHE A 43 -2.80 -10.53 7.70
N GLN A 44 -2.91 -11.51 8.59
CA GLN A 44 -3.75 -12.71 8.41
C GLN A 44 -3.47 -13.46 7.10
N VAL A 45 -2.21 -13.67 6.79
CA VAL A 45 -1.73 -14.37 5.59
C VAL A 45 -0.71 -15.46 5.95
N SER A 46 -0.41 -16.34 4.99
CA SER A 46 0.56 -17.42 5.19
C SER A 46 2.00 -16.90 5.24
N ARG A 47 2.88 -17.70 5.83
CA ARG A 47 4.32 -17.43 5.85
C ARG A 47 4.91 -17.23 4.45
N GLY A 48 4.52 -18.07 3.50
CA GLY A 48 4.95 -17.97 2.11
C GLY A 48 4.55 -16.66 1.45
N THR A 49 3.35 -16.16 1.74
CA THR A 49 2.87 -14.87 1.24
C THR A 49 3.72 -13.71 1.78
N ILE A 50 4.06 -13.71 3.06
CA ILE A 50 4.96 -12.71 3.67
C ILE A 50 6.34 -12.78 3.03
N GLN A 51 6.91 -13.97 2.90
CA GLN A 51 8.23 -14.16 2.28
C GLN A 51 8.26 -13.66 0.83
N ASN A 52 7.23 -13.96 0.06
CA ASN A 52 7.11 -13.49 -1.33
C ASN A 52 6.98 -11.96 -1.41
N ALA A 53 6.24 -11.35 -0.50
CA ALA A 53 6.11 -9.90 -0.43
C ALA A 53 7.45 -9.23 -0.09
N ILE A 54 8.19 -9.76 0.88
CA ILE A 54 9.53 -9.28 1.23
C ILE A 54 10.49 -9.43 0.05
N CYS A 55 10.49 -10.59 -0.62
CA CYS A 55 11.31 -10.82 -1.82
C CYS A 55 11.01 -9.80 -2.91
N TYR A 56 9.73 -9.52 -3.17
CA TYR A 56 9.31 -8.54 -4.17
C TYR A 56 9.88 -7.14 -3.85
N LEU A 57 9.75 -6.68 -2.60
CA LEU A 57 10.28 -5.37 -2.20
C LEU A 57 11.81 -5.29 -2.32
N LYS A 58 12.51 -6.39 -2.11
CA LYS A 58 13.96 -6.50 -2.31
C LYS A 58 14.32 -6.48 -3.80
N GLU A 59 13.59 -7.22 -4.63
CA GLU A 59 13.82 -7.28 -6.09
C GLU A 59 13.65 -5.93 -6.77
N VAL A 60 12.61 -5.18 -6.42
CA VAL A 60 12.39 -3.82 -6.92
C VAL A 60 13.30 -2.79 -6.27
N ARG A 61 14.15 -3.21 -5.34
CA ARG A 61 15.07 -2.35 -4.58
C ARG A 61 14.39 -1.24 -3.77
N ALA A 62 13.17 -1.47 -3.34
CA ALA A 62 12.46 -0.59 -2.43
C ALA A 62 13.07 -0.63 -1.02
N VAL A 63 13.64 -1.77 -0.64
CA VAL A 63 14.32 -1.97 0.63
C VAL A 63 15.47 -2.97 0.47
N GLU A 64 16.56 -2.73 1.19
CA GLU A 64 17.64 -3.70 1.38
C GLU A 64 17.67 -4.12 2.85
N LEU A 65 17.68 -5.43 3.09
CA LEU A 65 17.61 -6.03 4.41
C LEU A 65 18.84 -6.87 4.70
N VAL A 66 19.31 -6.84 5.95
CA VAL A 66 20.40 -7.67 6.46
C VAL A 66 19.87 -8.55 7.58
N SER A 67 20.08 -9.86 7.44
CA SER A 67 19.76 -10.83 8.49
C SER A 67 20.92 -10.93 9.48
N CYS A 68 20.62 -10.72 10.76
CA CYS A 68 21.56 -10.84 11.87
C CYS A 68 21.29 -12.07 12.75
N GLY A 69 20.85 -13.16 12.14
CA GLY A 69 20.54 -14.41 12.83
C GLY A 69 19.42 -14.25 13.86
N HIS A 70 19.66 -14.68 15.09
CA HIS A 70 18.67 -14.59 16.17
C HIS A 70 18.36 -13.15 16.63
N LEU A 71 19.19 -12.18 16.27
CA LEU A 71 18.93 -10.76 16.54
C LEU A 71 17.85 -10.17 15.63
N GLY A 72 17.51 -10.87 14.55
CA GLY A 72 16.48 -10.46 13.60
C GLY A 72 17.02 -9.87 12.31
N THR A 73 16.15 -9.26 11.54
CA THR A 73 16.45 -8.64 10.26
C THR A 73 16.37 -7.13 10.37
N PHE A 74 17.39 -6.44 9.89
CA PHE A 74 17.53 -4.99 9.97
C PHE A 74 17.49 -4.35 8.59
N ILE A 75 17.03 -3.11 8.54
CA ILE A 75 16.96 -2.33 7.32
C ILE A 75 18.33 -1.72 7.04
N GLU A 76 18.93 -2.06 5.89
CA GLU A 76 20.20 -1.50 5.43
C GLU A 76 19.99 -0.26 4.58
N LYS A 77 18.99 -0.29 3.68
CA LYS A 77 18.60 0.85 2.84
C LYS A 77 17.10 0.88 2.62
N ILE A 78 16.55 2.08 2.47
CA ILE A 78 15.16 2.33 2.09
C ILE A 78 15.12 3.30 0.92
N ASP A 79 14.37 2.96 -0.11
CA ASP A 79 13.95 3.89 -1.16
C ASP A 79 12.48 4.22 -0.91
N TYR A 80 12.22 5.35 -0.28
CA TYR A 80 10.87 5.77 0.10
C TYR A 80 9.96 6.02 -1.10
N GLU A 81 10.49 6.47 -2.23
CA GLU A 81 9.71 6.66 -3.46
C GLU A 81 9.21 5.32 -3.98
N LYS A 82 10.07 4.32 -4.07
CA LYS A 82 9.69 2.97 -4.50
C LYS A 82 8.72 2.29 -3.53
N LEU A 83 8.89 2.49 -2.23
CA LEU A 83 7.92 2.00 -1.23
C LEU A 83 6.55 2.66 -1.44
N GLN A 84 6.49 3.96 -1.68
CA GLN A 84 5.25 4.65 -2.01
C GLN A 84 4.61 4.11 -3.28
N GLU A 85 5.38 3.88 -4.33
CA GLU A 85 4.89 3.24 -5.56
C GLU A 85 4.29 1.85 -5.27
N CYS A 86 4.93 1.04 -4.44
CA CYS A 86 4.42 -0.27 -4.03
C CYS A 86 3.11 -0.17 -3.23
N CYS A 87 2.93 0.88 -2.43
CA CYS A 87 1.67 1.14 -1.73
C CYS A 87 0.54 1.52 -2.69
N LEU A 88 0.88 2.14 -3.81
CA LEU A 88 -0.07 2.73 -4.76
C LEU A 88 -0.18 1.92 -6.05
N THR A 89 0.12 0.62 -6.03
CA THR A 89 0.13 -0.25 -7.22
C THR A 89 -1.18 -0.25 -8.01
N GLN A 90 -2.30 0.09 -7.39
CA GLN A 90 -3.60 0.26 -8.03
C GLN A 90 -3.95 1.74 -8.31
N GLY A 91 -3.00 2.64 -8.10
CA GLY A 91 -3.23 4.07 -8.12
C GLY A 91 -3.86 4.58 -6.83
N LEU A 92 -3.83 5.88 -6.67
CA LEU A 92 -4.45 6.58 -5.56
C LEU A 92 -5.88 6.95 -5.93
N MET A 93 -6.85 6.45 -5.19
CA MET A 93 -8.27 6.73 -5.40
C MET A 93 -8.77 7.67 -4.31
N GLY A 94 -9.01 8.91 -4.67
CA GLY A 94 -9.68 9.88 -3.80
C GLY A 94 -11.19 9.81 -3.93
N ILE A 95 -11.90 10.24 -2.91
CA ILE A 95 -13.36 10.35 -2.92
C ILE A 95 -13.79 11.68 -2.32
N MET A 96 -14.70 12.35 -2.98
CA MET A 96 -15.21 13.64 -2.53
C MET A 96 -16.68 13.83 -2.91
N PRO A 97 -17.38 14.83 -2.32
CA PRO A 97 -18.69 15.23 -2.77
C PRO A 97 -18.67 15.73 -4.22
N LEU A 98 -19.83 15.70 -4.89
CA LEU A 98 -19.95 16.32 -6.20
C LEU A 98 -19.50 17.79 -6.16
N PRO A 99 -18.75 18.27 -7.17
CA PRO A 99 -18.16 19.60 -7.16
C PRO A 99 -19.20 20.68 -7.54
N TYR A 100 -20.20 20.88 -6.70
CA TYR A 100 -21.23 21.89 -6.91
C TYR A 100 -20.79 23.33 -6.58
N SER A 101 -19.60 23.48 -6.00
CA SER A 101 -19.06 24.79 -5.65
C SER A 101 -17.66 24.98 -6.20
N LEU A 102 -17.27 26.23 -6.39
CA LEU A 102 -15.92 26.60 -6.84
C LEU A 102 -14.82 26.08 -5.89
N ILE A 103 -15.15 25.97 -4.59
CA ILE A 103 -14.19 25.43 -3.58
C ILE A 103 -13.88 23.97 -3.85
N TYR A 104 -14.91 23.13 -4.05
CA TYR A 104 -14.72 21.70 -4.33
C TYR A 104 -14.07 21.47 -5.69
N GLU A 105 -14.44 22.27 -6.68
CA GLU A 105 -13.85 22.22 -8.02
C GLU A 105 -12.36 22.61 -7.98
N GLY A 106 -12.01 23.67 -7.24
CA GLY A 106 -10.62 24.07 -7.01
C GLY A 106 -9.80 23.02 -6.26
N MET A 107 -10.40 22.38 -5.24
CA MET A 107 -9.74 21.28 -4.51
C MET A 107 -9.47 20.08 -5.42
N ALA A 108 -10.42 19.66 -6.23
CA ALA A 108 -10.25 18.55 -7.16
C ALA A 108 -9.13 18.84 -8.17
N THR A 109 -9.11 20.02 -8.76
CA THR A 109 -8.07 20.47 -9.69
C THR A 109 -6.70 20.47 -9.04
N ALA A 110 -6.57 21.04 -7.84
CA ALA A 110 -5.32 21.07 -7.10
C ALA A 110 -4.79 19.67 -6.77
N MET A 111 -5.67 18.76 -6.35
CA MET A 111 -5.30 17.37 -6.07
C MET A 111 -4.83 16.64 -7.34
N TYR A 112 -5.50 16.80 -8.46
CA TYR A 112 -5.06 16.21 -9.74
C TYR A 112 -3.69 16.75 -10.16
N GLU A 113 -3.44 18.04 -10.03
CA GLU A 113 -2.15 18.65 -10.38
C GLU A 113 -1.01 18.18 -9.47
N GLN A 114 -1.25 18.10 -8.17
CA GLN A 114 -0.24 17.71 -7.18
C GLN A 114 0.04 16.21 -7.18
N LEU A 115 -0.94 15.38 -7.52
CA LEU A 115 -0.85 13.93 -7.44
C LEU A 115 -0.80 13.24 -8.80
N LYS A 116 -0.61 13.98 -9.89
CA LYS A 116 -0.58 13.44 -11.27
C LYS A 116 0.43 12.32 -11.47
N ASP A 117 1.57 12.39 -10.81
CA ASP A 117 2.63 11.41 -10.93
C ASP A 117 2.33 10.09 -10.17
N LEU A 118 1.31 10.09 -9.31
CA LEU A 118 0.88 8.95 -8.50
C LEU A 118 -0.32 8.20 -9.06
N ARG A 119 -0.66 8.37 -10.33
CA ARG A 119 -1.85 7.77 -10.96
C ARG A 119 -3.12 8.01 -10.13
N PHE A 120 -3.31 9.26 -9.74
CA PHE A 120 -4.46 9.68 -8.95
C PHE A 120 -5.74 9.73 -9.76
N ASN A 121 -6.80 9.14 -9.22
CA ASN A 121 -8.16 9.22 -9.74
C ASN A 121 -9.12 9.69 -8.65
N MET A 122 -10.17 10.41 -9.04
CA MET A 122 -11.17 10.93 -8.13
C MET A 122 -12.54 10.34 -8.44
N ALA A 123 -13.21 9.83 -7.42
CA ALA A 123 -14.62 9.45 -7.49
C ALA A 123 -15.48 10.47 -6.75
N TYR A 124 -16.66 10.71 -7.27
CA TYR A 124 -17.63 11.64 -6.69
C TYR A 124 -18.82 10.85 -6.15
N VAL A 125 -19.05 10.90 -4.85
CA VAL A 125 -20.13 10.17 -4.19
C VAL A 125 -20.90 11.07 -3.26
N ARG A 126 -22.23 11.02 -3.38
CA ARG A 126 -23.14 11.74 -2.50
C ARG A 126 -23.20 11.08 -1.12
N GLY A 127 -23.34 11.91 -0.09
CA GLY A 127 -23.54 11.47 1.28
C GLY A 127 -22.23 11.12 2.01
N ALA A 128 -22.10 11.61 3.22
CA ALA A 128 -20.90 11.42 4.03
C ALA A 128 -20.72 9.95 4.44
N ILE A 129 -21.82 9.27 4.79
CA ILE A 129 -21.79 7.85 5.23
C ILE A 129 -21.27 6.95 4.11
N GLY A 130 -21.78 7.10 2.88
CA GLY A 130 -21.35 6.31 1.74
C GLY A 130 -19.85 6.52 1.42
N ARG A 131 -19.33 7.73 1.58
CA ARG A 131 -17.91 8.00 1.40
C ARG A 131 -17.04 7.33 2.46
N ILE A 132 -17.46 7.37 3.72
CA ILE A 132 -16.77 6.72 4.84
C ILE A 132 -16.72 5.20 4.62
N GLU A 133 -17.83 4.58 4.29
CA GLU A 133 -17.91 3.14 4.02
C GLU A 133 -16.97 2.71 2.88
N LEU A 134 -16.88 3.51 1.82
CA LEU A 134 -15.99 3.23 0.69
C LEU A 134 -14.50 3.35 1.07
N VAL A 135 -14.13 4.30 1.91
CA VAL A 135 -12.76 4.41 2.45
C VAL A 135 -12.45 3.25 3.38
N GLU A 136 -13.37 2.89 4.28
CA GLU A 136 -13.20 1.76 5.19
C GLU A 136 -13.08 0.41 4.45
N SER A 137 -13.72 0.27 3.29
CA SER A 137 -13.58 -0.92 2.44
C SER A 137 -12.18 -1.08 1.81
N GLY A 138 -11.33 -0.06 1.88
CA GLY A 138 -9.99 -0.05 1.28
C GLY A 138 -9.95 0.23 -0.23
N ALA A 139 -11.11 0.46 -0.87
CA ALA A 139 -11.18 0.79 -2.29
C ALA A 139 -10.73 2.23 -2.60
N TYR A 140 -10.82 3.12 -1.61
CA TYR A 140 -10.50 4.55 -1.72
C TYR A 140 -9.57 4.98 -0.58
N HIS A 141 -8.89 6.08 -0.81
CA HIS A 141 -7.89 6.64 0.10
C HIS A 141 -8.25 8.03 0.61
#